data_b4a34d91881f57de806eed1048eb50eb
#
_entry.id   b4a34d91881f57de806eed1048eb50eb
#
_cell.length_a   1.000
_cell.length_b   1.000
_cell.length_c   1.000
_cell.angle_alpha   90.00
_cell.angle_beta   90.00
_cell.angle_gamma   90.00
#
_symmetry.space_group_name_H-M   'P 1'
#
loop_
_entity.id
_entity.type
_entity.pdbx_description
1 polymer ?
#
loop_
_entity_poly.entity_id
_entity_poly.type
_entity_poly.pdbx_seq_one_letter_code
_entity_poly.pdbx_strand_id
1 'polypeptide(L)'
;MGMINKKNRYIIFDCCEHTDICECASFVIAGGVIVYPTDTIYGIGCNPYNDDSVERIFKIKGRNKKKPLPILASNINDVEKIVSLGKIGKLLAKRYWPGGLTIVSQIIDENISTKVTAGKMSVGVRIPNNTVLYHYSNIANI
;
A
#
# COMPACT_ATOMS: atom_id res chain seq x y z
N MET A 1 3.14 17.36 13.66
CA MET A 1 1.83 17.95 13.25
C MET A 1 1.92 18.34 11.79
N GLY A 2 1.15 17.67 10.94
CA GLY A 2 1.20 17.90 9.50
C GLY A 2 0.81 19.33 9.11
N MET A 3 1.48 19.92 8.12
CA MET A 3 1.17 21.26 7.60
C MET A 3 -0.05 21.19 6.68
N ILE A 4 -1.13 21.91 7.05
CA ILE A 4 -2.35 21.99 6.25
C ILE A 4 -2.25 23.13 5.25
N ASN A 5 -2.24 22.80 3.96
CA ASN A 5 -2.41 23.80 2.91
C ASN A 5 -3.89 24.02 2.60
N LYS A 6 -4.50 25.03 3.24
CA LYS A 6 -5.94 25.35 3.09
C LYS A 6 -6.35 25.69 1.65
N LYS A 7 -5.41 26.14 0.80
CA LYS A 7 -5.68 26.55 -0.57
C LYS A 7 -5.82 25.37 -1.53
N ASN A 8 -5.12 24.24 -1.27
CA ASN A 8 -5.04 23.09 -2.17
C ASN A 8 -5.63 21.80 -1.60
N ARG A 9 -6.22 21.83 -0.39
CA ARG A 9 -6.88 20.69 0.27
C ARG A 9 -5.98 19.45 0.46
N TYR A 10 -4.70 19.63 0.74
CA TYR A 10 -3.79 18.54 1.11
C TYR A 10 -3.04 18.86 2.40
N ILE A 11 -2.55 17.82 3.05
CA ILE A 11 -1.70 17.87 4.24
C ILE A 11 -0.32 17.33 3.85
N ILE A 12 0.75 17.97 4.29
CA ILE A 12 2.12 17.48 4.16
C ILE A 12 2.55 16.95 5.52
N PHE A 13 2.98 15.68 5.55
CA PHE A 13 3.57 15.03 6.72
C PHE A 13 5.08 14.95 6.55
N ASP A 14 5.82 15.26 7.61
CA ASP A 14 7.27 15.06 7.63
C ASP A 14 7.57 13.59 7.93
N CYS A 15 8.15 12.90 6.98
CA CYS A 15 8.47 11.49 7.13
C CYS A 15 9.65 11.19 8.10
N CYS A 16 10.32 12.23 8.59
CA CYS A 16 11.36 12.13 9.62
C CYS A 16 10.78 12.25 11.04
N GLU A 17 9.54 12.75 11.17
CA GLU A 17 8.89 12.95 12.46
C GLU A 17 7.92 11.78 12.76
N HIS A 18 8.17 11.08 13.86
CA HIS A 18 7.35 9.94 14.27
C HIS A 18 5.88 10.30 14.48
N THR A 19 5.59 11.48 15.04
CA THR A 19 4.23 11.98 15.24
C THR A 19 3.50 12.17 13.92
N ASP A 20 4.16 12.72 12.91
CA ASP A 20 3.59 12.94 11.57
C ASP A 20 3.31 11.59 10.86
N ILE A 21 4.16 10.58 11.07
CA ILE A 21 3.92 9.21 10.56
C ILE A 21 2.68 8.60 11.21
N CYS A 22 2.50 8.77 12.52
CA CYS A 22 1.30 8.30 13.24
C CYS A 22 0.02 9.00 12.76
N GLU A 23 0.07 10.32 12.56
CA GLU A 23 -1.06 11.08 12.00
C GLU A 23 -1.39 10.63 10.58
N CYS A 24 -0.36 10.42 9.74
CA CYS A 24 -0.52 9.90 8.39
C CYS A 24 -1.17 8.51 8.37
N ALA A 25 -0.74 7.61 9.25
CA ALA A 25 -1.32 6.28 9.39
C ALA A 25 -2.80 6.35 9.79
N SER A 26 -3.12 7.18 10.78
CA SER A 26 -4.51 7.43 11.22
C SER A 26 -5.37 8.00 10.11
N PHE A 27 -4.82 8.92 9.30
CA PHE A 27 -5.49 9.49 8.14
C PHE A 27 -5.85 8.43 7.09
N VAL A 28 -4.95 7.48 6.81
CA VAL A 28 -5.22 6.41 5.85
C VAL A 28 -6.22 5.39 6.40
N ILE A 29 -6.12 5.03 7.68
CA ILE A 29 -7.10 4.16 8.34
C ILE A 29 -8.51 4.77 8.24
N ALA A 30 -8.63 6.09 8.41
CA ALA A 30 -9.88 6.83 8.25
C ALA A 30 -10.36 6.98 6.80
N GLY A 31 -9.70 6.35 5.84
CA GLY A 31 -10.07 6.36 4.42
C GLY A 31 -9.35 7.42 3.59
N GLY A 32 -8.27 8.01 4.09
CA GLY A 32 -7.44 8.94 3.36
C GLY A 32 -6.67 8.29 2.22
N VAL A 33 -6.27 9.11 1.24
CA VAL A 33 -5.35 8.71 0.15
C VAL A 33 -4.07 9.51 0.33
N ILE A 34 -2.92 8.85 0.26
CA ILE A 34 -1.61 9.47 0.45
C ILE A 34 -0.72 9.30 -0.80
N VAL A 35 0.22 10.22 -0.93
CA VAL A 35 1.37 10.10 -1.83
C VAL A 35 2.61 9.90 -0.97
N TYR A 36 3.43 8.92 -1.30
CA TYR A 36 4.58 8.52 -0.50
C TYR A 36 5.77 8.15 -1.39
N PRO A 37 7.01 8.34 -0.90
CA PRO A 37 8.20 7.89 -1.59
C PRO A 37 8.33 6.37 -1.55
N THR A 38 8.92 5.79 -2.58
CA THR A 38 9.39 4.39 -2.58
C THR A 38 10.85 4.34 -3.02
N ASP A 39 11.42 3.14 -3.06
CA ASP A 39 12.76 2.90 -3.59
C ASP A 39 12.86 3.03 -5.13
N THR A 40 11.75 3.31 -5.80
CA THR A 40 11.72 3.50 -7.26
C THR A 40 11.13 4.86 -7.63
N ILE A 41 9.83 5.04 -7.53
CA ILE A 41 9.11 6.29 -7.84
C ILE A 41 8.10 6.58 -6.73
N TYR A 42 7.57 7.81 -6.67
CA TYR A 42 6.47 8.12 -5.76
C TYR A 42 5.24 7.26 -6.07
N GLY A 43 4.67 6.69 -5.00
CA GLY A 43 3.41 5.94 -5.04
C GLY A 43 2.23 6.77 -4.57
N ILE A 44 1.04 6.35 -4.97
CA ILE A 44 -0.22 6.80 -4.38
C ILE A 44 -0.92 5.57 -3.80
N GLY A 45 -1.37 5.66 -2.58
CA GLY A 45 -1.95 4.54 -1.85
C GLY A 45 -3.04 4.93 -0.87
N CYS A 46 -3.75 3.91 -0.43
CA CYS A 46 -4.80 3.99 0.57
C CYS A 46 -4.92 2.65 1.30
N ASN A 47 -5.82 2.56 2.27
CA ASN A 47 -6.20 1.31 2.90
C ASN A 47 -6.88 0.39 1.86
N PRO A 48 -6.32 -0.82 1.57
CA PRO A 48 -6.86 -1.74 0.58
C PRO A 48 -8.20 -2.39 0.98
N TYR A 49 -8.59 -2.27 2.24
CA TYR A 49 -9.85 -2.76 2.79
C TYR A 49 -11.00 -1.73 2.66
N ASN A 50 -10.70 -0.49 2.25
CA ASN A 50 -11.69 0.58 2.13
C ASN A 50 -12.03 0.84 0.66
N ASP A 51 -13.22 0.40 0.25
CA ASP A 51 -13.72 0.50 -1.13
C ASP A 51 -13.76 1.92 -1.69
N ASP A 52 -14.12 2.90 -0.86
CA ASP A 52 -14.22 4.30 -1.29
C ASP A 52 -12.84 4.91 -1.51
N SER A 53 -11.87 4.56 -0.66
CA SER A 53 -10.48 5.00 -0.82
C SER A 53 -9.85 4.41 -2.08
N VAL A 54 -10.07 3.13 -2.34
CA VAL A 54 -9.61 2.46 -3.57
C VAL A 54 -10.24 3.09 -4.80
N GLU A 55 -11.54 3.36 -4.77
CA GLU A 55 -12.25 4.07 -5.87
C GLU A 55 -11.65 5.45 -6.14
N ARG A 56 -11.27 6.18 -5.07
CA ARG A 56 -10.61 7.50 -5.20
C ARG A 56 -9.27 7.41 -5.91
N ILE A 57 -8.45 6.36 -5.63
CA ILE A 57 -7.20 6.14 -6.36
C ILE A 57 -7.45 5.98 -7.86
N PHE A 58 -8.43 5.17 -8.26
CA PHE A 58 -8.77 5.00 -9.67
C PHE A 58 -9.17 6.33 -10.33
N LYS A 59 -9.98 7.14 -9.63
CA LYS A 59 -10.39 8.48 -10.11
C LYS A 59 -9.21 9.43 -10.25
N ILE A 60 -8.35 9.53 -9.23
CA ILE A 60 -7.17 10.41 -9.23
C ILE A 60 -6.21 10.06 -10.36
N LYS A 61 -5.97 8.75 -10.57
CA LYS A 61 -5.04 8.26 -11.60
C LYS A 61 -5.64 8.19 -13.00
N GLY A 62 -6.95 8.37 -13.16
CA GLY A 62 -7.62 8.07 -14.43
C GLY A 62 -7.40 6.62 -14.88
N ARG A 63 -7.20 5.70 -13.92
CA ARG A 63 -6.80 4.32 -14.21
C ARG A 63 -8.02 3.46 -14.59
N ASN A 64 -7.83 2.61 -15.58
CA ASN A 64 -8.83 1.62 -15.95
C ASN A 64 -9.06 0.64 -14.78
N LYS A 65 -10.31 0.53 -14.31
CA LYS A 65 -10.71 -0.33 -13.19
C LYS A 65 -10.50 -1.83 -13.43
N LYS A 66 -10.28 -2.27 -14.67
CA LYS A 66 -9.92 -3.65 -15.02
C LYS A 66 -8.45 -3.98 -14.74
N LYS A 67 -7.62 -2.99 -14.37
CA LYS A 67 -6.21 -3.17 -14.04
C LYS A 67 -6.04 -3.19 -12.52
N PRO A 68 -5.67 -4.34 -11.90
CA PRO A 68 -5.45 -4.43 -10.46
C PRO A 68 -4.46 -3.40 -9.94
N LEU A 69 -4.58 -3.06 -8.66
CA LEU A 69 -3.59 -2.28 -7.92
C LEU A 69 -2.67 -3.24 -7.16
N PRO A 70 -1.36 -2.99 -7.11
CA PRO A 70 -0.47 -3.75 -6.24
C PRO A 70 -0.70 -3.36 -4.77
N ILE A 71 -0.45 -4.31 -3.87
CA ILE A 71 -0.45 -4.09 -2.43
C ILE A 71 1.01 -3.99 -1.96
N LEU A 72 1.30 -2.99 -1.13
CA LEU A 72 2.58 -2.87 -0.46
C LEU A 72 2.44 -3.37 0.98
N ALA A 73 3.43 -4.12 1.44
CA ALA A 73 3.49 -4.63 2.80
C ALA A 73 4.85 -4.28 3.42
N SER A 74 4.94 -4.29 4.74
CA SER A 74 6.18 -3.99 5.48
C SER A 74 7.07 -5.20 5.66
N ASN A 75 6.51 -6.39 5.70
CA ASN A 75 7.21 -7.62 5.99
C ASN A 75 6.54 -8.85 5.36
N ILE A 76 7.25 -9.97 5.38
CA ILE A 76 6.79 -11.21 4.76
C ILE A 76 5.56 -11.82 5.45
N ASN A 77 5.46 -11.65 6.78
CA ASN A 77 4.33 -12.20 7.53
C ASN A 77 3.00 -11.54 7.11
N ASP A 78 3.03 -10.23 6.84
CA ASP A 78 1.85 -9.52 6.36
C ASP A 78 1.51 -9.92 4.92
N VAL A 79 2.51 -10.14 4.07
CA VAL A 79 2.27 -10.68 2.72
C VAL A 79 1.61 -12.07 2.79
N GLU A 80 2.06 -12.95 3.68
CA GLU A 80 1.52 -14.31 3.82
C GLU A 80 0.10 -14.35 4.41
N LYS A 81 -0.36 -13.27 5.04
CA LYS A 81 -1.79 -13.10 5.40
C LYS A 81 -2.66 -12.76 4.19
N ILE A 82 -2.08 -12.07 3.20
CA ILE A 82 -2.79 -11.53 2.02
C ILE A 82 -2.82 -12.54 0.88
N VAL A 83 -1.68 -13.18 0.60
CA VAL A 83 -1.51 -14.06 -0.57
C VAL A 83 -0.77 -15.35 -0.24
N SER A 84 -1.03 -16.40 -1.01
CA SER A 84 -0.29 -17.67 -0.98
C SER A 84 0.89 -17.61 -1.93
N LEU A 85 2.10 -17.35 -1.42
CA LEU A 85 3.30 -17.19 -2.27
C LEU A 85 3.78 -18.48 -2.94
N GLY A 86 3.50 -19.65 -2.36
CA GLY A 86 4.07 -20.92 -2.82
C GLY A 86 5.60 -20.97 -2.70
N LYS A 87 6.20 -22.10 -3.11
CA LYS A 87 7.67 -22.31 -2.97
C LYS A 87 8.50 -21.31 -3.78
N ILE A 88 8.14 -21.11 -5.03
CA ILE A 88 8.88 -20.19 -5.94
C ILE A 88 8.74 -18.74 -5.46
N GLY A 89 7.53 -18.32 -5.10
CA GLY A 89 7.28 -16.98 -4.57
C GLY A 89 8.09 -16.68 -3.32
N LYS A 90 8.21 -17.64 -2.39
CA LYS A 90 9.04 -17.51 -1.18
C LYS A 90 10.54 -17.38 -1.50
N LEU A 91 11.04 -18.12 -2.48
CA LEU A 91 12.43 -18.01 -2.92
C LEU A 91 12.71 -16.64 -3.54
N LEU A 92 11.81 -16.14 -4.38
CA LEU A 92 11.91 -14.82 -4.99
C LEU A 92 11.83 -13.72 -3.93
N ALA A 93 10.89 -13.82 -2.99
CA ALA A 93 10.76 -12.91 -1.87
C ALA A 93 12.05 -12.82 -1.05
N LYS A 94 12.61 -13.96 -0.66
CA LYS A 94 13.87 -14.02 0.10
C LYS A 94 15.05 -13.36 -0.64
N ARG A 95 15.07 -13.42 -1.97
CA ARG A 95 16.17 -12.88 -2.77
C ARG A 95 16.04 -11.40 -3.09
N TYR A 96 14.82 -10.92 -3.30
CA TYR A 96 14.56 -9.61 -3.89
C TYR A 96 13.77 -8.64 -3.01
N TRP A 97 13.31 -9.06 -1.84
CA TRP A 97 12.64 -8.21 -0.88
C TRP A 97 13.49 -7.98 0.37
N PRO A 98 13.48 -6.76 0.91
CA PRO A 98 12.84 -5.54 0.39
C PRO A 98 13.45 -5.07 -0.94
N GLY A 99 12.62 -4.60 -1.87
CA GLY A 99 13.10 -4.12 -3.17
C GLY A 99 12.01 -3.93 -4.23
N GLY A 100 12.44 -3.74 -5.48
CA GLY A 100 11.58 -3.35 -6.59
C GLY A 100 10.70 -4.46 -7.18
N LEU A 101 10.89 -5.73 -6.78
CA LEU A 101 10.13 -6.85 -7.35
C LEU A 101 8.69 -6.88 -6.85
N THR A 102 7.72 -6.93 -7.77
CA THR A 102 6.32 -7.24 -7.46
C THR A 102 6.04 -8.70 -7.83
N ILE A 103 5.53 -9.48 -6.88
CA ILE A 103 5.13 -10.88 -7.09
C ILE A 103 3.62 -10.92 -7.20
N VAL A 104 3.09 -11.52 -8.29
CA VAL A 104 1.65 -11.75 -8.44
C VAL A 104 1.34 -13.15 -7.91
N SER A 105 0.43 -13.23 -6.96
CA SER A 105 0.09 -14.51 -6.31
C SER A 105 -1.40 -14.58 -5.98
N GLN A 106 -1.86 -15.80 -5.68
CA GLN A 106 -3.26 -16.04 -5.34
C GLN A 106 -3.60 -15.35 -4.02
N ILE A 107 -4.71 -14.60 -4.02
CA ILE A 107 -5.23 -13.94 -2.84
C ILE A 107 -5.88 -14.95 -1.90
N ILE A 108 -5.68 -14.79 -0.60
CA ILE A 108 -6.29 -15.59 0.47
C ILE A 108 -7.06 -14.74 1.47
N ASP A 109 -6.83 -13.44 1.51
CA ASP A 109 -7.58 -12.52 2.37
C ASP A 109 -8.82 -12.00 1.63
N GLU A 110 -9.98 -12.51 2.02
CA GLU A 110 -11.28 -12.17 1.42
C GLU A 110 -11.79 -10.76 1.80
N ASN A 111 -11.17 -10.12 2.79
CA ASN A 111 -11.58 -8.78 3.24
C ASN A 111 -11.03 -7.66 2.34
N ILE A 112 -10.04 -7.96 1.51
CA ILE A 112 -9.49 -6.95 0.58
C ILE A 112 -10.56 -6.58 -0.46
N SER A 113 -10.67 -5.27 -0.68
CA SER A 113 -11.59 -4.72 -1.69
C SER A 113 -11.42 -5.42 -3.04
N THR A 114 -12.50 -5.91 -3.61
CA THR A 114 -12.51 -6.52 -4.95
C THR A 114 -12.09 -5.54 -6.05
N LYS A 115 -12.16 -4.23 -5.78
CA LYS A 115 -11.64 -3.19 -6.68
C LYS A 115 -10.12 -3.22 -6.77
N VAL A 116 -9.40 -3.57 -5.70
CA VAL A 116 -7.94 -3.73 -5.71
C VAL A 116 -7.54 -4.83 -6.68
N THR A 117 -8.22 -5.96 -6.63
CA THR A 117 -7.94 -7.12 -7.48
C THR A 117 -8.56 -7.02 -8.88
N ALA A 118 -9.42 -6.04 -9.13
CA ALA A 118 -10.26 -5.95 -10.33
C ALA A 118 -11.12 -7.22 -10.53
N GLY A 119 -11.59 -7.83 -9.43
CA GLY A 119 -12.35 -9.09 -9.42
C GLY A 119 -11.54 -10.34 -9.74
N LYS A 120 -10.21 -10.26 -9.76
CA LYS A 120 -9.33 -11.42 -10.01
C LYS A 120 -9.01 -12.16 -8.71
N MET A 121 -8.66 -13.44 -8.84
CA MET A 121 -8.21 -14.30 -7.74
C MET A 121 -6.73 -14.12 -7.39
N SER A 122 -6.06 -13.13 -7.96
CA SER A 122 -4.65 -12.84 -7.74
C SER A 122 -4.39 -11.35 -7.66
N VAL A 123 -3.36 -10.98 -6.91
CA VAL A 123 -2.93 -9.59 -6.74
C VAL A 123 -1.40 -9.51 -6.71
N GLY A 124 -0.85 -8.40 -7.17
CA GLY A 124 0.57 -8.11 -7.04
C GLY A 124 0.87 -7.62 -5.62
N VAL A 125 1.90 -8.19 -5.00
CA VAL A 125 2.40 -7.77 -3.68
C VAL A 125 3.87 -7.41 -3.77
N ARG A 126 4.30 -6.44 -2.96
CA ARG A 126 5.69 -6.00 -2.90
C ARG A 126 6.04 -5.52 -1.50
N ILE A 127 7.27 -5.80 -1.07
CA ILE A 127 7.88 -5.17 0.11
C ILE A 127 8.92 -4.18 -0.42
N PRO A 128 8.64 -2.87 -0.46
CA PRO A 128 9.58 -1.87 -0.96
C PRO A 128 10.73 -1.64 0.03
N ASN A 129 11.90 -1.32 -0.48
CA ASN A 129 13.05 -0.93 0.35
C ASN A 129 12.94 0.55 0.73
N ASN A 130 12.06 0.85 1.68
CA ASN A 130 11.83 2.22 2.15
C ASN A 130 11.45 2.22 3.63
N THR A 131 12.24 2.91 4.45
CA THR A 131 12.07 2.97 5.91
C THR A 131 10.77 3.66 6.33
N VAL A 132 10.33 4.68 5.58
CA VAL A 132 9.09 5.41 5.88
C VAL A 132 7.89 4.48 5.76
N LEU A 133 7.80 3.70 4.68
CA LEU A 133 6.72 2.74 4.49
C LEU A 133 6.76 1.60 5.51
N TYR A 134 7.96 1.18 5.94
CA TYR A 134 8.12 0.19 7.00
C TYR A 134 7.53 0.69 8.33
N HIS A 135 7.88 1.91 8.74
CA HIS A 135 7.35 2.50 9.98
C HIS A 135 5.84 2.76 9.87
N TYR A 136 5.40 3.28 8.74
CA TYR A 136 4.00 3.55 8.46
C TYR A 136 3.12 2.30 8.58
N SER A 137 3.46 1.21 7.92
CA SER A 137 2.64 -0.01 7.93
C SER A 137 2.66 -0.73 9.27
N ASN A 138 3.76 -0.67 10.04
CA ASN A 138 3.79 -1.17 11.41
C ASN A 138 2.84 -0.42 12.35
N ILE A 139 2.65 0.89 12.16
CA ILE A 139 1.73 1.71 12.96
C ILE A 139 0.28 1.49 12.50
N ALA A 140 0.07 1.41 11.20
CA ALA A 140 -1.27 1.28 10.62
C ALA A 140 -1.85 -0.14 10.68
N ASN A 141 -1.03 -1.16 10.98
CA ASN A 141 -1.39 -2.58 10.92
C ASN A 141 -1.99 -2.98 9.53
N ILE A 142 -1.43 -2.43 8.45
CA ILE A 142 -1.88 -2.65 7.06
C ILE A 142 -0.77 -3.34 6.27
#